data_df1de66ec30bd49599ffcbbe686830c6
#
_entry.id   df1de66ec30bd49599ffcbbe686830c6
#
_cell.length_a   1.000
_cell.length_b   1.000
_cell.length_c   1.000
_cell.angle_alpha   90.00
_cell.angle_beta   90.00
_cell.angle_gamma   90.00
#
_symmetry.space_group_name_H-M   'P 1'
#
loop_
_entity.id
_entity.type
_entity.pdbx_description
1 polymer ?
#
loop_
_entity_poly.entity_id
_entity_poly.type
_entity_poly.pdbx_seq_one_letter_code
_entity_poly.pdbx_strand_id
1 'polypeptide(L)'
;MSKEIVPYSISQKELSLQEKVGQLFMLAAFINDTEAAVQKTEQLIREHHIGALCFFHSRASAATNFEGKKAVVHNENSYDRLKQLIARYQKAAKYPLLMAMDAEWGLAMRIENTPQYPYAITLGALQNNSDLIFEVGQRIGLDCREAGIHWNLAPVVDINSNPENPVIGYRSFGDNKKSVLSKAEAYLKGMESSGTLNSIKHFPGHGDTATDSHLGLPVIDKSMEELRQNELYPFQELIKKGGDSVMVGHLLLPQLDDTEPSTTSSKIITGLLRNEMGFEGVIISDALNMHAVSKKYLEKGKLEAAAFTAGMDMLCFSEHVAEGIERILNSAPENRIEESFKRIWQLKEKVFMNKAPRVNEAENPSDLNRTIAQNTLTELFGNPEKKDEIKNATFLNLSFAPNNNNIFSKKLEDDYQQRAWELSSQMAEIKLGLGKHQNVVLAIFPPTMKPKNQFGLDSVLLDFMQKLIAEKNVLVYLFGNPYVLDILGLQSNSNAVVAYQDFVEFQEEAICHFKGEMTATGKLPITLKTFQP
;
A
#
# COMPACT_ATOMS: atom_id res chain seq x y z
N MET A 1 16.70 2.31 -27.03
CA MET A 1 17.50 1.08 -26.84
C MET A 1 17.85 1.00 -25.37
N SER A 2 17.48 -0.08 -24.69
CA SER A 2 17.94 -0.34 -23.31
C SER A 2 19.47 -0.49 -23.33
N LYS A 3 20.16 0.19 -22.41
CA LYS A 3 21.61 -0.01 -22.24
C LYS A 3 21.81 -1.45 -21.79
N GLU A 4 22.77 -2.13 -22.40
CA GLU A 4 23.18 -3.45 -21.94
C GLU A 4 23.89 -3.32 -20.60
N ILE A 5 23.56 -4.20 -19.66
CA ILE A 5 24.26 -4.32 -18.40
C ILE A 5 25.40 -5.31 -18.56
N VAL A 6 26.58 -4.95 -18.07
CA VAL A 6 27.71 -5.91 -17.99
C VAL A 6 27.59 -6.77 -16.74
N PRO A 7 28.03 -8.05 -16.80
CA PRO A 7 28.01 -8.94 -15.64
C PRO A 7 28.76 -8.37 -14.42
N TYR A 8 28.29 -8.74 -13.20
CA TYR A 8 28.96 -8.35 -11.96
C TYR A 8 30.45 -8.67 -11.97
N SER A 9 30.86 -9.82 -12.52
CA SER A 9 32.26 -10.23 -12.61
C SER A 9 33.14 -9.24 -13.39
N ILE A 10 32.55 -8.43 -14.24
CA ILE A 10 33.21 -7.34 -15.00
C ILE A 10 33.06 -6.03 -14.23
N SER A 11 31.83 -5.66 -13.87
CA SER A 11 31.52 -4.37 -13.24
C SER A 11 32.26 -4.15 -11.92
N GLN A 12 32.46 -5.21 -11.13
CA GLN A 12 33.22 -5.13 -9.87
C GLN A 12 34.66 -4.64 -10.07
N LYS A 13 35.25 -4.85 -11.27
CA LYS A 13 36.63 -4.44 -11.61
C LYS A 13 36.69 -3.10 -12.33
N GLU A 14 35.65 -2.79 -13.09
CA GLU A 14 35.64 -1.59 -13.97
C GLU A 14 35.10 -0.35 -13.26
N LEU A 15 34.15 -0.51 -12.32
CA LEU A 15 33.60 0.64 -11.62
C LEU A 15 34.54 1.10 -10.51
N SER A 16 34.78 2.41 -10.46
CA SER A 16 35.46 3.04 -9.33
C SER A 16 34.64 2.90 -8.05
N LEU A 17 35.27 3.00 -6.89
CA LEU A 17 34.58 2.93 -5.61
C LEU A 17 33.46 3.99 -5.49
N GLN A 18 33.72 5.21 -6.01
CA GLN A 18 32.72 6.29 -6.05
C GLN A 18 31.52 5.91 -6.93
N GLU A 19 31.71 5.30 -8.08
CA GLU A 19 30.62 4.83 -8.94
C GLU A 19 29.81 3.72 -8.23
N LYS A 20 30.48 2.80 -7.55
CA LYS A 20 29.82 1.75 -6.76
C LYS A 20 28.95 2.34 -5.65
N VAL A 21 29.45 3.34 -4.91
CA VAL A 21 28.65 4.04 -3.88
C VAL A 21 27.47 4.77 -4.53
N GLY A 22 27.63 5.39 -5.69
CA GLY A 22 26.52 6.01 -6.43
C GLY A 22 25.39 5.02 -6.75
N GLN A 23 25.73 3.76 -7.03
CA GLN A 23 24.73 2.70 -7.28
C GLN A 23 23.87 2.35 -6.06
N LEU A 24 24.27 2.74 -4.85
CA LEU A 24 23.53 2.50 -3.60
C LEU A 24 22.40 3.54 -3.36
N PHE A 25 22.29 4.55 -4.20
CA PHE A 25 21.32 5.64 -4.06
C PHE A 25 20.13 5.44 -4.99
N MET A 26 18.92 5.60 -4.41
CA MET A 26 17.64 5.66 -5.12
C MET A 26 17.03 7.05 -4.91
N LEU A 27 17.00 7.87 -5.97
CA LEU A 27 16.41 9.20 -5.92
C LEU A 27 14.89 9.16 -6.10
N ALA A 28 14.19 10.13 -5.52
CA ALA A 28 12.80 10.37 -5.87
C ALA A 28 12.71 11.05 -7.25
N ALA A 29 11.80 10.54 -8.08
CA ALA A 29 11.41 11.14 -9.35
C ALA A 29 9.91 11.43 -9.33
N PHE A 30 9.51 12.60 -9.82
CA PHE A 30 8.12 13.02 -9.77
C PHE A 30 7.57 13.16 -11.19
N ILE A 31 6.42 12.51 -11.44
CA ILE A 31 5.79 12.51 -12.77
C ILE A 31 5.41 13.94 -13.18
N ASN A 32 4.88 14.72 -12.23
CA ASN A 32 4.45 16.09 -12.46
C ASN A 32 5.54 17.14 -12.15
N ASP A 33 6.82 16.76 -12.29
CA ASP A 33 7.93 17.70 -12.10
C ASP A 33 8.06 18.70 -13.25
N THR A 34 8.58 19.89 -12.91
CA THR A 34 8.95 20.90 -13.89
C THR A 34 10.18 20.47 -14.70
N GLU A 35 10.37 21.04 -15.89
CA GLU A 35 11.53 20.74 -16.73
C GLU A 35 12.86 21.02 -16.01
N ALA A 36 12.93 22.11 -15.24
CA ALA A 36 14.13 22.44 -14.47
C ALA A 36 14.46 21.38 -13.40
N ALA A 37 13.43 20.83 -12.73
CA ALA A 37 13.61 19.76 -11.76
C ALA A 37 14.03 18.46 -12.43
N VAL A 38 13.47 18.13 -13.59
CA VAL A 38 13.87 16.97 -14.40
C VAL A 38 15.35 17.06 -14.80
N GLN A 39 15.79 18.23 -15.31
CA GLN A 39 17.18 18.46 -15.69
C GLN A 39 18.15 18.34 -14.50
N LYS A 40 17.72 18.82 -13.31
CA LYS A 40 18.50 18.64 -12.08
C LYS A 40 18.66 17.15 -11.72
N THR A 41 17.61 16.36 -11.84
CA THR A 41 17.67 14.91 -11.62
C THR A 41 18.59 14.23 -12.64
N GLU A 42 18.50 14.61 -13.92
CA GLU A 42 19.42 14.12 -14.97
C GLU A 42 20.89 14.48 -14.67
N GLN A 43 21.15 15.66 -14.10
CA GLN A 43 22.48 16.07 -13.69
C GLN A 43 23.02 15.19 -12.55
N LEU A 44 22.22 14.97 -11.48
CA LEU A 44 22.60 14.09 -10.38
C LEU A 44 22.91 12.66 -10.85
N ILE A 45 22.09 12.12 -11.77
CA ILE A 45 22.30 10.81 -12.36
C ILE A 45 23.67 10.74 -13.07
N ARG A 46 24.01 11.76 -13.86
CA ARG A 46 25.30 11.81 -14.60
C ARG A 46 26.51 11.95 -13.67
N GLU A 47 26.43 12.87 -12.71
CA GLU A 47 27.54 13.23 -11.84
C GLU A 47 27.84 12.17 -10.79
N HIS A 48 26.79 11.50 -10.27
CA HIS A 48 26.91 10.60 -9.13
C HIS A 48 26.64 9.13 -9.48
N HIS A 49 26.41 8.81 -10.75
CA HIS A 49 26.18 7.42 -11.19
C HIS A 49 25.10 6.68 -10.40
N ILE A 50 23.96 7.34 -10.18
CA ILE A 50 22.83 6.85 -9.37
C ILE A 50 22.38 5.47 -9.81
N GLY A 51 22.01 4.62 -8.85
CA GLY A 51 21.63 3.23 -9.10
C GLY A 51 20.16 3.02 -9.44
N ALA A 52 19.27 3.83 -8.86
CA ALA A 52 17.82 3.65 -9.00
C ALA A 52 17.05 4.97 -8.88
N LEU A 53 15.80 4.96 -9.35
CA LEU A 53 14.81 6.03 -9.14
C LEU A 53 13.52 5.43 -8.60
N CYS A 54 12.90 6.10 -7.63
CA CYS A 54 11.54 5.80 -7.15
C CYS A 54 10.57 6.87 -7.65
N PHE A 55 9.54 6.46 -8.40
CA PHE A 55 8.56 7.38 -8.96
C PHE A 55 7.41 7.65 -8.02
N PHE A 56 7.08 8.93 -7.86
CA PHE A 56 5.92 9.47 -7.16
C PHE A 56 5.08 10.30 -8.12
N HIS A 57 3.78 10.46 -7.82
CA HIS A 57 2.90 11.29 -8.63
C HIS A 57 3.39 12.75 -8.71
N SER A 58 3.62 13.38 -7.55
CA SER A 58 4.04 14.77 -7.47
C SER A 58 4.79 15.05 -6.17
N ARG A 59 5.49 16.18 -6.10
CA ARG A 59 6.12 16.66 -4.85
C ARG A 59 5.10 16.90 -3.74
N ALA A 60 3.88 17.34 -4.09
CA ALA A 60 2.80 17.54 -3.15
C ALA A 60 2.32 16.22 -2.53
N SER A 61 2.22 15.14 -3.34
CA SER A 61 1.78 13.82 -2.85
C SER A 61 2.84 13.08 -2.04
N ALA A 62 4.12 13.43 -2.22
CA ALA A 62 5.25 12.85 -1.48
C ALA A 62 5.77 13.77 -0.35
N ALA A 63 5.13 14.93 -0.13
CA ALA A 63 5.56 15.83 0.92
C ALA A 63 5.29 15.22 2.30
N THR A 64 6.31 15.23 3.14
CA THR A 64 6.23 14.78 4.54
C THR A 64 5.53 15.81 5.44
N ASN A 65 5.41 17.06 4.97
CA ASN A 65 4.73 18.16 5.65
C ASN A 65 3.34 18.36 5.06
N PHE A 66 2.32 17.81 5.70
CA PHE A 66 0.91 18.12 5.41
C PHE A 66 0.49 19.53 5.87
N GLU A 67 1.39 20.36 6.31
CA GLU A 67 1.11 21.74 6.76
C GLU A 67 0.71 22.70 5.64
N GLY A 68 0.96 22.35 4.40
CA GLY A 68 0.43 23.08 3.25
C GLY A 68 -0.49 22.18 2.45
N LYS A 69 -1.79 22.49 2.39
CA LYS A 69 -2.75 21.93 1.44
C LYS A 69 -2.33 22.26 0.01
N LYS A 70 -1.25 21.65 -0.47
CA LYS A 70 -0.92 21.70 -1.89
C LYS A 70 -1.87 20.74 -2.59
N ALA A 71 -2.75 21.29 -3.39
CA ALA A 71 -3.64 20.48 -4.24
C ALA A 71 -2.80 19.57 -5.12
N VAL A 72 -3.09 18.27 -5.08
CA VAL A 72 -2.55 17.33 -6.05
C VAL A 72 -3.20 17.67 -7.38
N VAL A 73 -2.40 18.03 -8.38
CA VAL A 73 -2.90 18.37 -9.72
C VAL A 73 -3.13 17.07 -10.47
N HIS A 74 -4.36 16.83 -10.89
CA HIS A 74 -4.70 15.69 -11.75
C HIS A 74 -4.00 15.81 -13.11
N ASN A 75 -3.41 14.71 -13.60
CA ASN A 75 -2.70 14.66 -14.86
C ASN A 75 -3.13 13.45 -15.70
N GLU A 76 -4.07 13.65 -16.60
CA GLU A 76 -4.58 12.59 -17.48
C GLU A 76 -3.50 11.92 -18.35
N ASN A 77 -2.39 12.63 -18.60
CA ASN A 77 -1.26 12.15 -19.40
C ASN A 77 -0.11 11.58 -18.53
N SER A 78 -0.37 11.28 -17.26
CA SER A 78 0.67 10.83 -16.30
C SER A 78 1.38 9.56 -16.75
N TYR A 79 0.70 8.64 -17.41
CA TYR A 79 1.30 7.40 -17.93
C TYR A 79 2.32 7.67 -19.05
N ASP A 80 1.96 8.47 -20.04
CA ASP A 80 2.89 8.84 -21.13
C ASP A 80 4.06 9.67 -20.59
N ARG A 81 3.77 10.55 -19.63
CA ARG A 81 4.81 11.35 -18.96
C ARG A 81 5.80 10.47 -18.20
N LEU A 82 5.33 9.45 -17.48
CA LEU A 82 6.18 8.46 -16.84
C LEU A 82 7.14 7.80 -17.84
N LYS A 83 6.62 7.28 -18.95
CA LYS A 83 7.43 6.64 -20.00
C LYS A 83 8.49 7.60 -20.60
N GLN A 84 8.12 8.85 -20.84
CA GLN A 84 9.06 9.89 -21.31
C GLN A 84 10.17 10.15 -20.30
N LEU A 85 9.84 10.27 -19.01
CA LEU A 85 10.81 10.50 -17.94
C LEU A 85 11.75 9.31 -17.79
N ILE A 86 11.23 8.08 -17.81
CA ILE A 86 12.04 6.86 -17.78
C ILE A 86 13.06 6.86 -18.92
N ALA A 87 12.62 7.14 -20.14
CA ALA A 87 13.51 7.19 -21.31
C ALA A 87 14.61 8.26 -21.16
N ARG A 88 14.26 9.45 -20.64
CA ARG A 88 15.21 10.54 -20.39
C ARG A 88 16.25 10.17 -19.34
N TYR A 89 15.81 9.64 -18.20
CA TYR A 89 16.70 9.28 -17.09
C TYR A 89 17.60 8.10 -17.46
N GLN A 90 17.09 7.09 -18.14
CA GLN A 90 17.92 6.01 -18.69
C GLN A 90 18.98 6.54 -19.68
N LYS A 91 18.63 7.53 -20.50
CA LYS A 91 19.60 8.17 -21.41
C LYS A 91 20.69 8.93 -20.66
N ALA A 92 20.35 9.61 -19.57
CA ALA A 92 21.28 10.36 -18.72
C ALA A 92 22.27 9.46 -17.96
N ALA A 93 21.84 8.27 -17.55
CA ALA A 93 22.64 7.35 -16.76
C ALA A 93 23.79 6.71 -17.55
N LYS A 94 24.93 6.47 -16.90
CA LYS A 94 26.05 5.67 -17.48
C LYS A 94 25.71 4.18 -17.46
N TYR A 95 25.14 3.69 -16.37
CA TYR A 95 24.69 2.30 -16.16
C TYR A 95 23.17 2.25 -16.14
N PRO A 96 22.52 1.12 -16.50
CA PRO A 96 21.06 0.99 -16.43
C PRO A 96 20.53 1.31 -15.03
N LEU A 97 19.49 2.16 -14.94
CA LEU A 97 18.81 2.51 -13.70
C LEU A 97 17.71 1.50 -13.38
N LEU A 98 17.61 1.07 -12.13
CA LEU A 98 16.37 0.44 -11.65
C LEU A 98 15.30 1.53 -11.50
N MET A 99 14.11 1.28 -12.04
CA MET A 99 12.94 2.15 -11.88
C MET A 99 12.01 1.48 -10.88
N ALA A 100 11.76 2.14 -9.77
CA ALA A 100 10.90 1.65 -8.69
C ALA A 100 9.66 2.52 -8.52
N MET A 101 8.62 1.94 -7.92
CA MET A 101 7.37 2.62 -7.55
C MET A 101 6.67 1.84 -6.44
N ASP A 102 5.91 2.54 -5.59
CA ASP A 102 4.87 1.90 -4.79
C ASP A 102 3.64 1.69 -5.66
N ALA A 103 3.34 0.46 -6.00
CA ALA A 103 2.16 0.05 -6.74
C ALA A 103 1.46 -1.11 -6.00
N GLU A 104 1.10 -0.90 -4.73
CA GLU A 104 0.55 -1.93 -3.84
C GLU A 104 -0.77 -2.51 -4.35
N TRP A 105 -1.59 -1.66 -5.00
CA TRP A 105 -2.85 -2.03 -5.67
C TRP A 105 -2.85 -1.64 -7.15
N GLY A 106 -1.68 -1.63 -7.77
CA GLY A 106 -1.48 -1.30 -9.17
C GLY A 106 -0.95 0.11 -9.39
N LEU A 107 -0.69 0.42 -10.65
CA LEU A 107 -0.15 1.72 -11.07
C LEU A 107 -1.06 2.89 -10.66
N ALA A 108 -2.37 2.66 -10.53
CA ALA A 108 -3.36 3.65 -10.10
C ALA A 108 -3.04 4.28 -8.73
N MET A 109 -2.17 3.67 -7.92
CA MET A 109 -1.66 4.29 -6.71
C MET A 109 -0.88 5.58 -6.99
N ARG A 110 -0.32 5.74 -8.20
CA ARG A 110 0.55 6.86 -8.59
C ARG A 110 0.21 7.49 -9.95
N ILE A 111 -0.52 6.77 -10.80
CA ILE A 111 -0.72 7.09 -12.21
C ILE A 111 -2.22 7.09 -12.50
N GLU A 112 -2.73 8.22 -12.98
CA GLU A 112 -4.13 8.33 -13.36
C GLU A 112 -4.47 7.42 -14.53
N ASN A 113 -5.73 7.01 -14.60
CA ASN A 113 -6.31 6.23 -15.70
C ASN A 113 -5.57 4.92 -16.01
N THR A 114 -4.98 4.29 -14.98
CA THR A 114 -4.32 2.99 -15.09
C THR A 114 -5.11 1.90 -14.33
N PRO A 115 -4.85 0.60 -14.60
CA PRO A 115 -5.50 -0.48 -13.88
C PRO A 115 -5.36 -0.33 -12.36
N GLN A 116 -6.48 -0.51 -11.66
CA GLN A 116 -6.54 -0.54 -10.20
C GLN A 116 -7.10 -1.87 -9.75
N TYR A 117 -6.43 -2.48 -8.77
CA TYR A 117 -6.84 -3.72 -8.12
C TYR A 117 -7.28 -3.44 -6.67
N PRO A 118 -7.98 -4.38 -6.04
CA PRO A 118 -8.44 -4.18 -4.66
C PRO A 118 -7.30 -4.00 -3.66
N TYR A 119 -7.56 -3.24 -2.61
CA TYR A 119 -6.64 -3.08 -1.49
C TYR A 119 -6.34 -4.41 -0.80
N ALA A 120 -5.20 -4.50 -0.11
CA ALA A 120 -4.81 -5.71 0.60
C ALA A 120 -5.86 -6.18 1.62
N ILE A 121 -6.54 -5.26 2.32
CA ILE A 121 -7.62 -5.62 3.25
C ILE A 121 -8.79 -6.33 2.55
N THR A 122 -9.11 -5.95 1.31
CA THR A 122 -10.13 -6.63 0.50
C THR A 122 -9.69 -8.04 0.14
N LEU A 123 -8.45 -8.18 -0.36
CA LEU A 123 -7.86 -9.49 -0.63
C LEU A 123 -7.75 -10.33 0.64
N GLY A 124 -7.64 -9.66 1.79
CA GLY A 124 -7.70 -10.24 3.12
C GLY A 124 -8.99 -11.01 3.41
N ALA A 125 -10.10 -10.63 2.81
CA ALA A 125 -11.40 -11.29 3.00
C ALA A 125 -11.55 -12.60 2.22
N LEU A 126 -10.73 -12.85 1.20
CA LEU A 126 -10.76 -14.08 0.41
C LEU A 126 -10.51 -15.32 1.27
N GLN A 127 -11.31 -16.37 1.05
CA GLN A 127 -11.17 -17.66 1.70
C GLN A 127 -10.70 -18.71 0.68
N ASN A 128 -9.58 -19.38 0.95
CA ASN A 128 -9.02 -20.46 0.12
C ASN A 128 -8.76 -20.14 -1.37
N ASN A 129 -8.72 -18.87 -1.74
CA ASN A 129 -8.57 -18.39 -3.12
C ASN A 129 -7.20 -17.72 -3.33
N SER A 130 -6.10 -18.42 -2.98
CA SER A 130 -4.74 -17.93 -3.19
C SER A 130 -4.44 -17.59 -4.66
N ASP A 131 -5.10 -18.28 -5.59
CA ASP A 131 -4.90 -18.11 -7.03
C ASP A 131 -5.36 -16.72 -7.51
N LEU A 132 -6.44 -16.17 -6.94
CA LEU A 132 -6.87 -14.80 -7.23
C LEU A 132 -5.86 -13.76 -6.74
N ILE A 133 -5.25 -13.99 -5.57
CA ILE A 133 -4.22 -13.09 -5.04
C ILE A 133 -2.92 -13.20 -5.85
N PHE A 134 -2.56 -14.41 -6.27
CA PHE A 134 -1.46 -14.64 -7.20
C PHE A 134 -1.69 -13.86 -8.51
N GLU A 135 -2.90 -13.97 -9.08
CA GLU A 135 -3.26 -13.27 -10.32
C GLU A 135 -3.19 -11.74 -10.15
N VAL A 136 -3.66 -11.18 -9.03
CA VAL A 136 -3.49 -9.74 -8.72
C VAL A 136 -2.01 -9.36 -8.71
N GLY A 137 -1.16 -10.10 -8.00
CA GLY A 137 0.28 -9.84 -7.95
C GLY A 137 0.93 -9.92 -9.34
N GLN A 138 0.54 -10.91 -10.15
CA GLN A 138 1.04 -11.10 -11.51
C GLN A 138 0.64 -9.94 -12.41
N ARG A 139 -0.64 -9.54 -12.43
CA ARG A 139 -1.13 -8.44 -13.27
C ARG A 139 -0.49 -7.11 -12.89
N ILE A 140 -0.40 -6.80 -11.59
CA ILE A 140 0.31 -5.60 -11.11
C ILE A 140 1.77 -5.61 -11.59
N GLY A 141 2.45 -6.74 -11.49
CA GLY A 141 3.82 -6.86 -11.96
C GLY A 141 3.96 -6.67 -13.47
N LEU A 142 3.02 -7.19 -14.27
CA LEU A 142 2.98 -7.00 -15.71
C LEU A 142 2.73 -5.54 -16.09
N ASP A 143 1.76 -4.88 -15.44
CA ASP A 143 1.47 -3.45 -15.63
C ASP A 143 2.70 -2.59 -15.31
N CYS A 144 3.40 -2.89 -14.21
CA CYS A 144 4.66 -2.22 -13.84
C CYS A 144 5.70 -2.36 -14.96
N ARG A 145 5.90 -3.56 -15.48
CA ARG A 145 6.88 -3.80 -16.56
C ARG A 145 6.53 -3.08 -17.85
N GLU A 146 5.27 -3.09 -18.24
CA GLU A 146 4.79 -2.38 -19.43
C GLU A 146 5.03 -0.86 -19.29
N ALA A 147 4.84 -0.32 -18.10
CA ALA A 147 5.14 1.07 -17.77
C ALA A 147 6.64 1.38 -17.72
N GLY A 148 7.52 0.35 -17.70
CA GLY A 148 8.97 0.50 -17.54
C GLY A 148 9.44 0.53 -16.09
N ILE A 149 8.59 0.14 -15.13
CA ILE A 149 8.92 -0.03 -13.72
C ILE A 149 9.45 -1.44 -13.50
N HIS A 150 10.66 -1.52 -12.96
CA HIS A 150 11.38 -2.78 -12.71
C HIS A 150 11.13 -3.35 -11.32
N TRP A 151 10.85 -2.48 -10.35
CA TRP A 151 10.82 -2.80 -8.92
C TRP A 151 9.56 -2.21 -8.28
N ASN A 152 8.62 -3.06 -7.95
CA ASN A 152 7.46 -2.67 -7.14
C ASN A 152 7.82 -2.78 -5.66
N LEU A 153 7.72 -1.67 -4.93
CA LEU A 153 7.97 -1.62 -3.49
C LEU A 153 6.74 -2.15 -2.73
N ALA A 154 6.41 -3.42 -2.94
CA ALA A 154 5.28 -4.18 -2.40
C ALA A 154 5.64 -5.67 -2.31
N PRO A 155 4.90 -6.48 -1.53
CA PRO A 155 3.71 -6.17 -0.74
C PRO A 155 4.00 -5.63 0.66
N VAL A 156 2.96 -5.06 1.28
CA VAL A 156 2.91 -4.82 2.72
C VAL A 156 2.65 -6.16 3.42
N VAL A 157 3.51 -6.52 4.38
CA VAL A 157 3.38 -7.74 5.19
C VAL A 157 3.16 -7.44 6.68
N ASP A 158 2.95 -6.16 7.00
CA ASP A 158 2.59 -5.71 8.33
C ASP A 158 1.26 -6.33 8.77
N ILE A 159 1.21 -6.82 10.01
CA ILE A 159 -0.02 -7.34 10.62
C ILE A 159 -0.73 -6.16 11.29
N ASN A 160 -1.95 -5.81 10.83
CA ASN A 160 -2.68 -4.66 11.36
C ASN A 160 -3.28 -4.94 12.74
N SER A 161 -2.44 -5.05 13.76
CA SER A 161 -2.86 -5.33 15.14
C SER A 161 -3.50 -4.13 15.85
N ASN A 162 -3.30 -2.91 15.34
CA ASN A 162 -3.93 -1.70 15.86
C ASN A 162 -4.98 -1.16 14.87
N PRO A 163 -6.29 -1.20 15.21
CA PRO A 163 -7.36 -0.65 14.36
C PRO A 163 -7.22 0.84 14.06
N GLU A 164 -6.55 1.59 14.93
CA GLU A 164 -6.34 3.03 14.80
C GLU A 164 -5.06 3.39 14.03
N ASN A 165 -4.35 2.40 13.48
CA ASN A 165 -3.13 2.63 12.73
C ASN A 165 -3.39 3.53 11.50
N PRO A 166 -2.79 4.73 11.45
CA PRO A 166 -3.07 5.71 10.40
C PRO A 166 -2.34 5.41 9.08
N VAL A 167 -1.38 4.48 9.09
CA VAL A 167 -0.47 4.21 7.96
C VAL A 167 -0.76 2.87 7.30
N ILE A 168 -0.87 1.80 8.07
CA ILE A 168 -1.02 0.43 7.56
C ILE A 168 -2.48 0.14 7.25
N GLY A 169 -3.34 -0.04 8.24
CA GLY A 169 -4.79 -0.19 8.07
C GLY A 169 -5.17 -1.06 6.85
N TYR A 170 -5.81 -0.42 5.88
CA TYR A 170 -6.30 -1.07 4.64
C TYR A 170 -5.20 -1.62 3.72
N ARG A 171 -3.94 -1.24 3.94
CA ARG A 171 -2.79 -1.74 3.18
C ARG A 171 -2.33 -3.12 3.65
N SER A 172 -2.79 -3.59 4.82
CA SER A 172 -2.53 -4.94 5.35
C SER A 172 -3.56 -5.94 4.85
N PHE A 173 -3.16 -7.21 4.70
CA PHE A 173 -4.07 -8.33 4.45
C PHE A 173 -4.91 -8.72 5.67
N GLY A 174 -4.71 -8.08 6.83
CA GLY A 174 -5.50 -8.29 8.03
C GLY A 174 -4.71 -8.23 9.34
N ASP A 175 -5.33 -8.71 10.41
CA ASP A 175 -4.78 -8.73 11.77
C ASP A 175 -4.27 -10.11 12.23
N ASN A 176 -4.41 -11.14 11.41
CA ASN A 176 -3.94 -12.49 11.71
C ASN A 176 -2.64 -12.81 10.94
N LYS A 177 -1.55 -13.07 11.67
CA LYS A 177 -0.22 -13.30 11.09
C LYS A 177 -0.15 -14.43 10.05
N LYS A 178 -0.91 -15.53 10.24
CA LYS A 178 -0.92 -16.66 9.29
C LYS A 178 -1.64 -16.30 8.00
N SER A 179 -2.75 -15.58 8.13
CA SER A 179 -3.52 -15.07 7.00
C SER A 179 -2.69 -14.06 6.19
N VAL A 180 -2.07 -13.09 6.88
CA VAL A 180 -1.17 -12.11 6.25
C VAL A 180 -0.04 -12.82 5.49
N LEU A 181 0.65 -13.78 6.13
CA LEU A 181 1.72 -14.54 5.48
C LEU A 181 1.25 -15.26 4.23
N SER A 182 0.17 -16.04 4.32
CA SER A 182 -0.33 -16.84 3.19
C SER A 182 -0.71 -15.97 1.99
N LYS A 183 -1.35 -14.82 2.24
CA LYS A 183 -1.81 -13.90 1.19
C LYS A 183 -0.66 -13.09 0.59
N ALA A 184 0.25 -12.60 1.43
CA ALA A 184 1.46 -11.93 0.97
C ALA A 184 2.34 -12.87 0.12
N GLU A 185 2.45 -14.14 0.49
CA GLU A 185 3.17 -15.15 -0.30
C GLU A 185 2.55 -15.36 -1.68
N ALA A 186 1.22 -15.47 -1.77
CA ALA A 186 0.53 -15.62 -3.04
C ALA A 186 0.75 -14.39 -3.95
N TYR A 187 0.63 -13.18 -3.38
CA TYR A 187 0.89 -11.93 -4.08
C TYR A 187 2.35 -11.84 -4.59
N LEU A 188 3.33 -12.19 -3.74
CA LEU A 188 4.76 -12.22 -4.09
C LEU A 188 5.03 -13.15 -5.27
N LYS A 189 4.54 -14.39 -5.19
CA LYS A 189 4.69 -15.38 -6.27
C LYS A 189 4.11 -14.90 -7.59
N GLY A 190 2.95 -14.23 -7.54
CA GLY A 190 2.35 -13.60 -8.70
C GLY A 190 3.26 -12.55 -9.32
N MET A 191 3.78 -11.64 -8.49
CA MET A 191 4.70 -10.59 -8.94
C MET A 191 6.01 -11.17 -9.50
N GLU A 192 6.60 -12.15 -8.83
CA GLU A 192 7.81 -12.83 -9.30
C GLU A 192 7.60 -13.50 -10.66
N SER A 193 6.43 -14.09 -10.90
CA SER A 193 6.10 -14.72 -12.19
C SER A 193 6.08 -13.74 -13.36
N SER A 194 5.81 -12.45 -13.09
CA SER A 194 5.90 -11.38 -14.09
C SER A 194 7.34 -10.94 -14.38
N GLY A 195 8.30 -11.30 -13.53
CA GLY A 195 9.69 -10.85 -13.57
C GLY A 195 9.91 -9.43 -13.01
N THR A 196 8.93 -8.88 -12.28
CA THR A 196 9.05 -7.62 -11.54
C THR A 196 9.68 -7.89 -10.18
N LEU A 197 10.66 -7.07 -9.80
CA LEU A 197 11.28 -7.13 -8.46
C LEU A 197 10.27 -6.69 -7.40
N ASN A 198 10.42 -7.25 -6.19
CA ASN A 198 9.53 -7.00 -5.06
C ASN A 198 10.27 -6.45 -3.83
N SER A 199 9.50 -5.95 -2.84
CA SER A 199 10.01 -5.51 -1.54
C SER A 199 8.99 -5.77 -0.45
N ILE A 200 9.25 -6.73 0.44
CA ILE A 200 8.39 -6.91 1.61
C ILE A 200 8.63 -5.80 2.63
N LYS A 201 7.53 -5.24 3.18
CA LYS A 201 7.60 -4.03 4.02
C LYS A 201 6.53 -3.99 5.11
N HIS A 202 6.77 -3.24 6.20
CA HIS A 202 7.92 -2.41 6.59
C HIS A 202 8.62 -3.06 7.79
N PHE A 203 9.79 -3.65 7.56
CA PHE A 203 10.54 -4.32 8.63
C PHE A 203 10.91 -3.33 9.77
N PRO A 204 10.82 -3.72 11.04
CA PRO A 204 10.47 -5.03 11.59
C PRO A 204 8.97 -5.29 11.85
N GLY A 205 8.08 -4.49 11.28
CA GLY A 205 6.62 -4.57 11.37
C GLY A 205 6.01 -3.26 11.89
N HIS A 206 5.15 -2.64 11.09
CA HIS A 206 4.58 -1.29 11.34
C HIS A 206 3.09 -1.36 11.76
N GLY A 207 2.54 -2.57 11.94
CA GLY A 207 1.08 -2.75 12.07
C GLY A 207 0.49 -2.37 13.44
N ASP A 208 1.33 -2.21 14.49
CA ASP A 208 0.89 -1.86 15.86
C ASP A 208 1.23 -0.41 16.25
N THR A 209 1.40 0.47 15.29
CA THR A 209 1.73 1.86 15.59
C THR A 209 0.48 2.74 15.60
N ALA A 210 0.46 3.74 16.52
CA ALA A 210 -0.58 4.76 16.61
C ALA A 210 -0.14 6.11 16.01
N THR A 211 1.14 6.26 15.64
CA THR A 211 1.72 7.49 15.12
C THR A 211 2.06 7.34 13.64
N ASP A 212 1.73 8.35 12.85
CA ASP A 212 2.12 8.42 11.44
C ASP A 212 3.62 8.76 11.33
N SER A 213 4.40 7.88 10.71
CA SER A 213 5.84 8.05 10.48
C SER A 213 6.22 9.25 9.61
N HIS A 214 5.26 9.82 8.87
CA HIS A 214 5.45 11.10 8.18
C HIS A 214 5.47 12.30 9.14
N LEU A 215 4.88 12.17 10.31
CA LEU A 215 4.75 13.25 11.30
C LEU A 215 5.72 13.14 12.47
N GLY A 216 6.05 11.91 12.87
CA GLY A 216 6.92 11.62 14.00
C GLY A 216 7.47 10.21 13.95
N LEU A 217 8.36 9.86 14.90
CA LEU A 217 8.93 8.51 14.98
C LEU A 217 7.97 7.59 15.76
N PRO A 218 7.35 6.59 15.10
CA PRO A 218 6.47 5.64 15.78
C PRO A 218 7.29 4.74 16.71
N VAL A 219 6.71 4.38 17.85
CA VAL A 219 7.33 3.52 18.86
C VAL A 219 6.59 2.18 18.92
N ILE A 220 7.35 1.08 18.97
CA ILE A 220 6.85 -0.27 19.26
C ILE A 220 7.59 -0.77 20.50
N ASP A 221 6.92 -0.69 21.64
CA ASP A 221 7.47 -1.13 22.93
C ASP A 221 7.07 -2.59 23.22
N LYS A 222 7.72 -3.51 22.49
CA LYS A 222 7.53 -4.96 22.63
C LYS A 222 8.87 -5.65 22.84
N SER A 223 8.86 -6.70 23.64
CA SER A 223 10.00 -7.57 23.81
C SER A 223 10.34 -8.32 22.51
N MET A 224 11.58 -8.79 22.38
CA MET A 224 11.99 -9.61 21.23
C MET A 224 11.12 -10.85 21.06
N GLU A 225 10.68 -11.47 22.18
CA GLU A 225 9.81 -12.64 22.14
C GLU A 225 8.45 -12.32 21.51
N GLU A 226 7.81 -11.21 21.91
CA GLU A 226 6.55 -10.74 21.34
C GLU A 226 6.70 -10.41 19.86
N LEU A 227 7.78 -9.71 19.48
CA LEU A 227 8.06 -9.37 18.08
C LEU A 227 8.22 -10.64 17.22
N ARG A 228 8.94 -11.65 17.69
CA ARG A 228 9.09 -12.93 16.98
C ARG A 228 7.78 -13.70 16.86
N GLN A 229 6.94 -13.62 17.88
CA GLN A 229 5.64 -14.28 17.86
C GLN A 229 4.66 -13.63 16.91
N ASN A 230 4.79 -12.35 16.60
CA ASN A 230 3.84 -11.62 15.78
C ASN A 230 4.52 -10.85 14.62
N GLU A 231 5.07 -9.66 14.86
CA GLU A 231 5.50 -8.72 13.83
C GLU A 231 6.55 -9.30 12.87
N LEU A 232 7.54 -10.01 13.41
CA LEU A 232 8.63 -10.62 12.63
C LEU A 232 8.23 -11.90 11.90
N TYR A 233 7.13 -12.53 12.29
CA TYR A 233 6.73 -13.83 11.77
C TYR A 233 6.55 -13.86 10.24
N PRO A 234 5.79 -12.93 9.60
CA PRO A 234 5.66 -12.93 8.14
C PRO A 234 7.00 -12.69 7.43
N PHE A 235 7.83 -11.78 7.96
CA PHE A 235 9.15 -11.51 7.38
C PHE A 235 10.03 -12.76 7.43
N GLN A 236 10.11 -13.42 8.59
CA GLN A 236 10.95 -14.61 8.77
C GLN A 236 10.56 -15.75 7.81
N GLU A 237 9.26 -15.99 7.64
CA GLU A 237 8.78 -17.05 6.76
C GLU A 237 8.96 -16.70 5.27
N LEU A 238 8.78 -15.44 4.88
CA LEU A 238 8.98 -15.00 3.49
C LEU A 238 10.47 -14.96 3.11
N ILE A 239 11.34 -14.54 4.02
CA ILE A 239 12.80 -14.56 3.80
C ILE A 239 13.30 -15.97 3.49
N LYS A 240 12.82 -16.99 4.17
CA LYS A 240 13.16 -18.40 3.90
C LYS A 240 12.78 -18.87 2.50
N LYS A 241 11.80 -18.22 1.88
CA LYS A 241 11.28 -18.56 0.54
C LYS A 241 11.93 -17.75 -0.57
N GLY A 242 12.81 -16.84 -0.24
CA GLY A 242 13.41 -15.88 -1.13
C GLY A 242 12.65 -14.54 -1.11
N GLY A 243 13.18 -13.57 -1.79
CA GLY A 243 12.64 -12.21 -1.89
C GLY A 243 13.75 -11.32 -2.40
N ASP A 244 13.40 -10.37 -3.26
CA ASP A 244 14.40 -9.49 -3.85
C ASP A 244 14.92 -8.48 -2.84
N SER A 245 14.01 -7.94 -2.03
CA SER A 245 14.38 -6.95 -1.03
C SER A 245 13.45 -6.92 0.19
N VAL A 246 13.98 -6.36 1.27
CA VAL A 246 13.24 -5.99 2.49
C VAL A 246 13.36 -4.49 2.70
N MET A 247 12.23 -3.80 2.80
CA MET A 247 12.20 -2.38 3.15
C MET A 247 12.10 -2.22 4.66
N VAL A 248 13.03 -1.44 5.23
CA VAL A 248 13.06 -1.13 6.67
C VAL A 248 12.32 0.19 6.92
N GLY A 249 11.26 0.13 7.71
CA GLY A 249 10.49 1.31 8.13
C GLY A 249 11.24 2.17 9.16
N HIS A 250 10.70 3.34 9.47
CA HIS A 250 11.25 4.25 10.46
C HIS A 250 10.54 4.06 11.80
N LEU A 251 11.04 3.13 12.62
CA LEU A 251 10.42 2.74 13.88
C LEU A 251 11.45 2.79 15.02
N LEU A 252 11.02 3.19 16.20
CA LEU A 252 11.82 3.03 17.42
C LEU A 252 11.34 1.79 18.17
N LEU A 253 12.27 0.88 18.46
CA LEU A 253 12.04 -0.33 19.24
C LEU A 253 12.93 -0.30 20.49
N PRO A 254 12.48 0.34 21.58
CA PRO A 254 13.34 0.60 22.75
C PRO A 254 13.91 -0.67 23.39
N GLN A 255 13.20 -1.79 23.29
CA GLN A 255 13.66 -3.09 23.83
C GLN A 255 14.82 -3.69 23.02
N LEU A 256 15.05 -3.23 21.78
CA LEU A 256 16.15 -3.68 20.92
C LEU A 256 17.24 -2.63 20.78
N ASP A 257 16.83 -1.40 20.54
CA ASP A 257 17.71 -0.23 20.44
C ASP A 257 16.94 1.01 20.89
N ASP A 258 17.28 1.54 22.05
CA ASP A 258 16.64 2.70 22.66
C ASP A 258 17.20 4.05 22.16
N THR A 259 18.27 4.00 21.37
CA THR A 259 19.01 5.19 20.89
C THR A 259 18.76 5.48 19.42
N GLU A 260 18.67 4.44 18.58
CA GLU A 260 18.56 4.56 17.13
C GLU A 260 17.27 3.96 16.60
N PRO A 261 16.59 4.66 15.64
CA PRO A 261 15.48 4.06 14.93
C PRO A 261 15.95 2.89 14.05
N SER A 262 15.05 1.99 13.69
CA SER A 262 15.34 0.80 12.87
C SER A 262 16.19 1.13 11.63
N THR A 263 15.97 2.26 10.98
CA THR A 263 16.70 2.71 9.78
C THR A 263 18.20 2.91 10.01
N THR A 264 18.61 3.29 11.22
CA THR A 264 20.02 3.59 11.56
C THR A 264 20.57 2.69 12.67
N SER A 265 19.80 1.66 13.07
CA SER A 265 20.21 0.68 14.07
C SER A 265 20.93 -0.52 13.47
N SER A 266 22.23 -0.63 13.75
CA SER A 266 23.00 -1.83 13.37
C SER A 266 22.51 -3.09 14.10
N LYS A 267 21.94 -2.97 15.30
CA LYS A 267 21.35 -4.10 16.02
C LYS A 267 20.17 -4.70 15.26
N ILE A 268 19.32 -3.83 14.67
CA ILE A 268 18.11 -4.23 13.95
C ILE A 268 18.46 -4.69 12.52
N ILE A 269 19.24 -3.91 11.77
CA ILE A 269 19.49 -4.21 10.35
C ILE A 269 20.53 -5.32 10.21
N THR A 270 21.74 -5.08 10.71
CA THR A 270 22.82 -6.06 10.58
C THR A 270 22.63 -7.24 11.54
N GLY A 271 22.30 -6.95 12.80
CA GLY A 271 22.15 -7.99 13.83
C GLY A 271 20.95 -8.90 13.57
N LEU A 272 19.74 -8.33 13.58
CA LEU A 272 18.51 -9.11 13.48
C LEU A 272 18.22 -9.54 12.03
N LEU A 273 18.08 -8.59 11.08
CA LEU A 273 17.64 -8.92 9.73
C LEU A 273 18.69 -9.68 8.92
N ARG A 274 19.95 -9.17 8.89
CA ARG A 274 21.01 -9.78 8.06
C ARG A 274 21.53 -11.06 8.66
N ASN A 275 21.96 -11.02 9.95
CA ASN A 275 22.70 -12.15 10.55
C ASN A 275 21.75 -13.20 11.16
N GLU A 276 20.80 -12.79 12.01
CA GLU A 276 19.94 -13.75 12.71
C GLU A 276 18.87 -14.36 11.79
N MET A 277 18.17 -13.51 11.02
CA MET A 277 17.15 -13.98 10.08
C MET A 277 17.74 -14.48 8.75
N GLY A 278 19.02 -14.22 8.50
CA GLY A 278 19.76 -14.75 7.34
C GLY A 278 19.33 -14.12 5.99
N PHE A 279 18.87 -12.88 5.98
CA PHE A 279 18.44 -12.26 4.73
C PHE A 279 19.63 -11.89 3.84
N GLU A 280 19.71 -12.47 2.65
CA GLU A 280 20.82 -12.27 1.70
C GLU A 280 20.51 -11.22 0.61
N GLY A 281 19.24 -10.88 0.39
CA GLY A 281 18.81 -9.90 -0.62
C GLY A 281 19.13 -8.45 -0.27
N VAL A 282 18.59 -7.52 -1.02
CA VAL A 282 18.81 -6.07 -0.82
C VAL A 282 17.99 -5.56 0.35
N ILE A 283 18.64 -4.90 1.31
CA ILE A 283 17.99 -4.16 2.38
C ILE A 283 17.88 -2.70 1.92
N ILE A 284 16.64 -2.23 1.75
CA ILE A 284 16.33 -0.86 1.31
C ILE A 284 15.71 -0.06 2.46
N SER A 285 16.07 1.20 2.60
CA SER A 285 15.40 2.11 3.54
C SER A 285 14.01 2.49 3.03
N ASP A 286 13.07 2.75 3.93
CA ASP A 286 11.94 3.60 3.60
C ASP A 286 12.46 5.02 3.27
N ALA A 287 11.58 5.91 2.79
CA ALA A 287 11.96 7.22 2.27
C ALA A 287 12.70 8.09 3.31
N LEU A 288 14.01 8.33 3.10
CA LEU A 288 14.87 9.02 4.08
C LEU A 288 14.48 10.48 4.34
N ASN A 289 13.70 11.10 3.45
CA ASN A 289 13.18 12.44 3.66
C ASN A 289 12.05 12.52 4.72
N MET A 290 11.53 11.38 5.21
CA MET A 290 10.46 11.35 6.20
C MET A 290 10.92 11.92 7.55
N HIS A 291 10.04 12.71 8.20
CA HIS A 291 10.36 13.42 9.45
C HIS A 291 10.71 12.51 10.62
N ALA A 292 10.26 11.26 10.60
CA ALA A 292 10.62 10.26 11.61
C ALA A 292 12.13 10.12 11.80
N VAL A 293 12.93 10.31 10.74
CA VAL A 293 14.38 10.16 10.76
C VAL A 293 15.12 11.42 10.34
N SER A 294 14.65 12.17 9.33
CA SER A 294 15.39 13.31 8.77
C SER A 294 15.65 14.42 9.77
N LYS A 295 14.73 14.66 10.72
CA LYS A 295 14.88 15.67 11.77
C LYS A 295 15.99 15.37 12.79
N LYS A 296 16.40 14.12 12.95
CA LYS A 296 17.48 13.70 13.86
C LYS A 296 18.87 14.04 13.29
N TYR A 297 19.00 14.10 11.96
CA TYR A 297 20.28 14.24 11.26
C TYR A 297 20.35 15.57 10.50
N LEU A 298 20.76 16.63 11.19
CA LEU A 298 20.81 17.99 10.61
C LEU A 298 21.97 18.21 9.63
N GLU A 299 23.04 17.44 9.76
CA GLU A 299 24.19 17.53 8.86
C GLU A 299 23.92 16.76 7.58
N LYS A 300 24.13 17.42 6.43
CA LYS A 300 23.96 16.82 5.11
C LYS A 300 24.77 15.54 4.94
N GLY A 301 24.14 14.52 4.36
CA GLY A 301 24.74 13.21 4.11
C GLY A 301 24.95 12.33 5.36
N LYS A 302 24.67 12.83 6.55
CA LYS A 302 24.88 12.07 7.80
C LYS A 302 23.86 10.96 7.98
N LEU A 303 22.60 11.19 7.60
CA LEU A 303 21.55 10.18 7.63
C LEU A 303 21.86 9.04 6.65
N GLU A 304 22.25 9.36 5.42
CA GLU A 304 22.63 8.42 4.40
C GLU A 304 23.80 7.52 4.87
N ALA A 305 24.84 8.13 5.42
CA ALA A 305 26.00 7.40 5.94
C ALA A 305 25.63 6.55 7.17
N ALA A 306 24.80 7.04 8.07
CA ALA A 306 24.34 6.28 9.23
C ALA A 306 23.49 5.06 8.82
N ALA A 307 22.54 5.22 7.90
CA ALA A 307 21.72 4.15 7.38
C ALA A 307 22.58 3.08 6.66
N PHE A 308 23.53 3.51 5.85
CA PHE A 308 24.47 2.60 5.19
C PHE A 308 25.33 1.82 6.21
N THR A 309 25.88 2.52 7.22
CA THR A 309 26.69 1.92 8.28
C THR A 309 25.89 0.92 9.11
N ALA A 310 24.61 1.19 9.32
CA ALA A 310 23.71 0.27 10.02
C ALA A 310 23.43 -1.03 9.25
N GLY A 311 23.62 -1.04 7.93
CA GLY A 311 23.48 -2.25 7.10
C GLY A 311 22.58 -2.10 5.88
N MET A 312 22.04 -0.90 5.58
CA MET A 312 21.29 -0.68 4.33
C MET A 312 22.15 -0.89 3.09
N ASP A 313 21.57 -1.47 2.05
CA ASP A 313 22.20 -1.62 0.74
C ASP A 313 21.72 -0.55 -0.23
N MET A 314 20.45 -0.11 -0.14
CA MET A 314 19.84 0.93 -0.98
C MET A 314 19.24 2.04 -0.11
N LEU A 315 19.59 3.28 -0.44
CA LEU A 315 19.17 4.50 0.26
C LEU A 315 18.04 5.16 -0.53
N CYS A 316 16.79 4.92 -0.13
CA CYS A 316 15.61 5.39 -0.85
C CYS A 316 15.30 6.85 -0.50
N PHE A 317 14.97 7.66 -1.51
CA PHE A 317 14.63 9.06 -1.38
C PHE A 317 15.68 9.89 -0.62
N SER A 318 16.97 9.69 -0.95
CA SER A 318 18.06 10.50 -0.42
C SER A 318 18.00 11.93 -0.96
N GLU A 319 18.09 12.92 -0.08
CA GLU A 319 18.09 14.33 -0.45
C GLU A 319 19.52 14.92 -0.56
N HIS A 320 20.52 14.31 0.09
CA HIS A 320 21.89 14.79 0.18
C HIS A 320 22.90 13.82 -0.44
N VAL A 321 22.72 13.57 -1.74
CA VAL A 321 23.45 12.53 -2.47
C VAL A 321 24.95 12.75 -2.48
N ALA A 322 25.41 13.95 -2.85
CA ALA A 322 26.83 14.25 -2.96
C ALA A 322 27.54 14.09 -1.61
N GLU A 323 26.97 14.70 -0.58
CA GLU A 323 27.50 14.64 0.78
C GLU A 323 27.38 13.22 1.37
N GLY A 324 26.31 12.48 1.02
CA GLY A 324 26.12 11.08 1.42
C GLY A 324 27.20 10.17 0.83
N ILE A 325 27.47 10.30 -0.47
CA ILE A 325 28.55 9.57 -1.16
C ILE A 325 29.90 9.87 -0.52
N GLU A 326 30.24 11.15 -0.33
CA GLU A 326 31.49 11.56 0.28
C GLU A 326 31.67 10.96 1.68
N ARG A 327 30.63 11.03 2.54
CA ARG A 327 30.68 10.47 3.90
C ARG A 327 30.83 8.95 3.89
N ILE A 328 30.13 8.24 3.02
CA ILE A 328 30.25 6.78 2.90
C ILE A 328 31.67 6.39 2.47
N LEU A 329 32.24 7.09 1.46
CA LEU A 329 33.61 6.83 1.00
C LEU A 329 34.66 7.05 2.09
N ASN A 330 34.44 8.06 2.95
CA ASN A 330 35.38 8.42 4.02
C ASN A 330 35.25 7.56 5.28
N SER A 331 34.11 6.90 5.51
CA SER A 331 33.83 6.22 6.79
C SER A 331 33.60 4.72 6.68
N ALA A 332 33.18 4.24 5.51
CA ALA A 332 32.81 2.82 5.37
C ALA A 332 33.98 1.97 4.86
N PRO A 333 34.12 0.74 5.38
CA PRO A 333 35.07 -0.22 4.83
C PRO A 333 34.73 -0.57 3.38
N GLU A 334 35.75 -0.69 2.52
CA GLU A 334 35.57 -0.99 1.09
C GLU A 334 34.81 -2.30 0.85
N ASN A 335 35.10 -3.35 1.63
CA ASN A 335 34.38 -4.62 1.53
C ASN A 335 32.87 -4.47 1.78
N ARG A 336 32.45 -3.57 2.68
CA ARG A 336 31.02 -3.31 2.93
C ARG A 336 30.35 -2.64 1.74
N ILE A 337 31.07 -1.74 1.06
CA ILE A 337 30.60 -1.11 -0.19
C ILE A 337 30.46 -2.17 -1.29
N GLU A 338 31.46 -3.05 -1.44
CA GLU A 338 31.45 -4.12 -2.44
C GLU A 338 30.29 -5.10 -2.23
N GLU A 339 29.99 -5.47 -0.99
CA GLU A 339 28.87 -6.35 -0.66
C GLU A 339 27.52 -5.75 -1.04
N SER A 340 27.29 -4.48 -0.73
CA SER A 340 26.06 -3.78 -1.13
C SER A 340 25.97 -3.60 -2.64
N PHE A 341 27.06 -3.18 -3.27
CA PHE A 341 27.14 -3.04 -4.73
C PHE A 341 26.82 -4.36 -5.43
N LYS A 342 27.39 -5.47 -4.95
CA LYS A 342 27.12 -6.82 -5.47
C LYS A 342 25.62 -7.14 -5.44
N ARG A 343 24.95 -6.94 -4.31
CA ARG A 343 23.51 -7.23 -4.16
C ARG A 343 22.67 -6.41 -5.13
N ILE A 344 22.97 -5.11 -5.23
CA ILE A 344 22.24 -4.21 -6.14
C ILE A 344 22.50 -4.57 -7.59
N TRP A 345 23.75 -4.90 -7.93
CA TRP A 345 24.09 -5.28 -9.29
C TRP A 345 23.42 -6.58 -9.70
N GLN A 346 23.31 -7.54 -8.80
CA GLN A 346 22.56 -8.78 -9.03
C GLN A 346 21.08 -8.55 -9.27
N LEU A 347 20.45 -7.57 -8.60
CA LEU A 347 19.08 -7.17 -8.94
C LEU A 347 18.99 -6.59 -10.36
N LYS A 348 19.98 -5.79 -10.76
CA LYS A 348 20.06 -5.26 -12.14
C LYS A 348 20.24 -6.38 -13.15
N GLU A 349 21.12 -7.35 -12.89
CA GLU A 349 21.29 -8.52 -13.75
C GLU A 349 19.98 -9.29 -13.90
N LYS A 350 19.27 -9.52 -12.78
CA LYS A 350 17.95 -10.19 -12.78
C LYS A 350 16.96 -9.51 -13.73
N VAL A 351 16.95 -8.18 -13.77
CA VAL A 351 16.03 -7.38 -14.60
C VAL A 351 16.48 -7.26 -16.05
N PHE A 352 17.75 -6.94 -16.28
CA PHE A 352 18.24 -6.50 -17.60
C PHE A 352 18.86 -7.63 -18.44
N MET A 353 19.27 -8.75 -17.81
CA MET A 353 19.81 -9.91 -18.54
C MET A 353 18.75 -10.97 -18.82
N ASN A 354 17.75 -11.12 -17.95
CA ASN A 354 16.70 -12.11 -18.14
C ASN A 354 15.66 -11.58 -19.14
N LYS A 355 15.31 -12.41 -20.12
CA LYS A 355 14.19 -12.08 -20.99
C LYS A 355 12.91 -12.03 -20.16
N ALA A 356 12.20 -10.92 -20.27
CA ALA A 356 10.88 -10.81 -19.70
C ALA A 356 9.98 -11.98 -20.15
N PRO A 357 9.14 -12.53 -19.27
CA PRO A 357 8.05 -13.39 -19.73
C PRO A 357 7.26 -12.65 -20.83
N ARG A 358 6.90 -13.35 -21.89
CA ARG A 358 5.98 -12.77 -22.88
C ARG A 358 4.63 -12.59 -22.21
N VAL A 359 4.16 -11.37 -22.18
CA VAL A 359 2.83 -11.04 -21.68
C VAL A 359 1.86 -11.28 -22.83
N ASN A 360 0.82 -12.05 -22.61
CA ASN A 360 -0.38 -11.98 -23.44
C ASN A 360 -1.01 -10.60 -23.22
N GLU A 361 -1.79 -10.11 -24.18
CA GLU A 361 -2.46 -8.81 -24.09
C GLU A 361 -3.08 -8.61 -22.71
N ALA A 362 -2.93 -7.39 -22.15
CA ALA A 362 -3.43 -7.05 -20.83
C ALA A 362 -4.94 -7.36 -20.77
N GLU A 363 -5.32 -8.36 -19.98
CA GLU A 363 -6.71 -8.67 -19.73
C GLU A 363 -7.38 -7.52 -18.96
N ASN A 364 -8.65 -7.28 -19.21
CA ASN A 364 -9.40 -6.22 -18.53
C ASN A 364 -9.38 -6.46 -17.00
N PRO A 365 -8.89 -5.50 -16.19
CA PRO A 365 -8.88 -5.63 -14.72
C PRO A 365 -10.28 -5.82 -14.14
N SER A 366 -11.33 -5.39 -14.82
CA SER A 366 -12.72 -5.49 -14.38
C SER A 366 -13.16 -6.93 -14.15
N ASP A 367 -12.73 -7.88 -14.99
CA ASP A 367 -13.13 -9.29 -14.84
C ASP A 367 -12.54 -9.92 -13.59
N LEU A 368 -11.26 -9.63 -13.30
CA LEU A 368 -10.61 -10.06 -12.06
C LEU A 368 -11.24 -9.37 -10.83
N ASN A 369 -11.48 -8.06 -10.90
CA ASN A 369 -12.10 -7.30 -9.83
C ASN A 369 -13.51 -7.82 -9.52
N ARG A 370 -14.30 -8.19 -10.54
CA ARG A 370 -15.62 -8.81 -10.37
C ARG A 370 -15.51 -10.15 -9.67
N THR A 371 -14.60 -11.02 -10.12
CA THR A 371 -14.39 -12.31 -9.47
C THR A 371 -13.96 -12.17 -8.01
N ILE A 372 -13.11 -11.18 -7.70
CA ILE A 372 -12.72 -10.86 -6.34
C ILE A 372 -13.93 -10.35 -5.54
N ALA A 373 -14.75 -9.45 -6.10
CA ALA A 373 -15.96 -8.95 -5.44
C ALA A 373 -16.91 -10.09 -5.04
N GLN A 374 -17.15 -11.06 -5.95
CA GLN A 374 -17.97 -12.25 -5.69
C GLN A 374 -17.45 -13.10 -4.53
N ASN A 375 -16.13 -13.12 -4.29
CA ASN A 375 -15.49 -13.98 -3.30
C ASN A 375 -15.09 -13.25 -2.01
N THR A 376 -15.24 -11.93 -1.95
CA THR A 376 -14.86 -11.13 -0.76
C THR A 376 -16.04 -10.55 -0.02
N LEU A 377 -17.22 -10.42 -0.65
CA LEU A 377 -18.40 -9.87 0.01
C LEU A 377 -18.65 -10.62 1.32
N THR A 378 -18.74 -9.87 2.42
CA THR A 378 -18.79 -10.43 3.79
C THR A 378 -20.08 -10.02 4.49
N GLU A 379 -20.91 -11.00 4.86
CA GLU A 379 -22.11 -10.79 5.68
C GLU A 379 -21.79 -10.83 7.17
N LEU A 380 -22.34 -9.89 7.90
CA LEU A 380 -22.32 -9.81 9.35
C LEU A 380 -23.77 -9.66 9.84
N PHE A 381 -24.43 -10.76 10.10
CA PHE A 381 -25.85 -10.76 10.43
C PHE A 381 -26.10 -11.26 11.85
N GLY A 382 -26.69 -10.40 12.65
CA GLY A 382 -27.28 -10.79 13.93
C GLY A 382 -28.61 -11.51 13.76
N ASN A 383 -29.38 -11.19 12.71
CA ASN A 383 -30.63 -11.87 12.35
C ASN A 383 -30.73 -11.99 10.80
N PRO A 384 -30.45 -13.17 10.23
CA PRO A 384 -30.52 -13.38 8.77
C PRO A 384 -31.92 -13.16 8.17
N GLU A 385 -33.00 -13.41 8.93
CA GLU A 385 -34.37 -13.23 8.43
C GLU A 385 -34.70 -11.77 8.10
N LYS A 386 -34.05 -10.83 8.76
CA LYS A 386 -34.26 -9.39 8.51
C LYS A 386 -33.88 -8.92 7.12
N LYS A 387 -32.94 -9.57 6.44
CA LYS A 387 -32.61 -9.24 5.04
C LYS A 387 -33.83 -9.49 4.15
N ASP A 388 -34.45 -10.64 4.32
CA ASP A 388 -35.61 -11.03 3.52
C ASP A 388 -36.84 -10.18 3.85
N GLU A 389 -37.03 -9.81 5.15
CA GLU A 389 -38.04 -8.85 5.55
C GLU A 389 -37.87 -7.50 4.85
N ILE A 390 -36.67 -6.96 4.83
CA ILE A 390 -36.37 -5.68 4.17
C ILE A 390 -36.60 -5.79 2.67
N LYS A 391 -36.06 -6.82 2.01
CA LYS A 391 -36.18 -7.04 0.58
C LYS A 391 -37.61 -7.18 0.09
N ASN A 392 -38.49 -7.84 0.89
CA ASN A 392 -39.86 -8.12 0.53
C ASN A 392 -40.86 -7.04 1.01
N ALA A 393 -40.40 -5.98 1.65
CA ALA A 393 -41.19 -4.87 2.14
C ALA A 393 -40.78 -3.54 1.49
N THR A 394 -41.56 -2.49 1.75
CA THR A 394 -41.14 -1.13 1.42
C THR A 394 -40.01 -0.70 2.36
N PHE A 395 -38.91 -0.23 1.81
CA PHE A 395 -37.76 0.27 2.56
C PHE A 395 -37.35 1.68 2.12
N LEU A 396 -36.67 2.39 2.99
CA LEU A 396 -36.03 3.67 2.68
C LEU A 396 -34.63 3.38 2.14
N ASN A 397 -34.36 3.77 0.90
CA ASN A 397 -33.06 3.60 0.23
C ASN A 397 -32.21 4.83 0.50
N LEU A 398 -31.28 4.73 1.46
CA LEU A 398 -30.40 5.81 1.89
C LEU A 398 -28.96 5.57 1.46
N SER A 399 -28.27 6.63 1.14
CA SER A 399 -26.83 6.57 0.87
C SER A 399 -26.07 7.73 1.48
N PHE A 400 -24.81 7.48 1.80
CA PHE A 400 -23.78 8.48 1.98
C PHE A 400 -22.68 8.21 0.95
N ALA A 401 -22.66 8.97 -0.13
CA ALA A 401 -21.75 8.81 -1.26
C ALA A 401 -21.25 10.17 -1.76
N PRO A 402 -20.28 10.79 -1.07
CA PRO A 402 -19.84 12.17 -1.36
C PRO A 402 -19.25 12.35 -2.76
N ASN A 403 -18.78 11.28 -3.39
CA ASN A 403 -18.18 11.30 -4.73
C ASN A 403 -19.17 10.98 -5.87
N ASN A 404 -20.47 10.92 -5.59
CA ASN A 404 -21.54 10.65 -6.56
C ASN A 404 -21.44 9.34 -7.38
N ASN A 405 -20.52 8.45 -7.08
CA ASN A 405 -20.38 7.16 -7.77
C ASN A 405 -21.19 6.06 -7.06
N ASN A 406 -22.49 6.29 -6.89
CA ASN A 406 -23.39 5.36 -6.19
C ASN A 406 -24.28 4.62 -7.18
N ILE A 407 -23.76 3.55 -7.77
CA ILE A 407 -24.50 2.66 -8.65
C ILE A 407 -25.47 1.79 -7.85
N PHE A 408 -25.06 1.37 -6.64
CA PHE A 408 -25.83 0.48 -5.77
C PHE A 408 -27.23 1.05 -5.48
N SER A 409 -27.31 2.25 -4.90
CA SER A 409 -28.62 2.84 -4.55
C SER A 409 -29.46 3.20 -5.79
N LYS A 410 -28.83 3.59 -6.91
CA LYS A 410 -29.54 3.86 -8.17
C LYS A 410 -30.19 2.59 -8.71
N LYS A 411 -29.49 1.47 -8.71
CA LYS A 411 -30.06 0.20 -9.16
C LYS A 411 -31.15 -0.33 -8.22
N LEU A 412 -31.05 -0.09 -6.92
CA LEU A 412 -32.14 -0.37 -5.99
C LEU A 412 -33.38 0.49 -6.29
N GLU A 413 -33.19 1.77 -6.65
CA GLU A 413 -34.29 2.62 -7.08
C GLU A 413 -34.98 2.07 -8.33
N ASP A 414 -34.20 1.68 -9.35
CA ASP A 414 -34.71 1.13 -10.62
C ASP A 414 -35.46 -0.20 -10.42
N ASP A 415 -34.87 -1.11 -9.64
CA ASP A 415 -35.38 -2.48 -9.51
C ASP A 415 -36.54 -2.61 -8.50
N TYR A 416 -36.56 -1.81 -7.44
CA TYR A 416 -37.55 -1.86 -6.35
C TYR A 416 -38.46 -0.63 -6.29
N GLN A 417 -38.29 0.35 -7.14
CA GLN A 417 -39.04 1.62 -7.15
C GLN A 417 -38.94 2.35 -5.81
N GLN A 418 -37.80 2.20 -5.09
CA GLN A 418 -37.50 2.87 -3.84
C GLN A 418 -36.52 4.01 -4.10
N ARG A 419 -37.02 5.24 -4.12
CA ARG A 419 -36.20 6.44 -4.40
C ARG A 419 -34.91 6.45 -3.57
N ALA A 420 -33.79 6.68 -4.24
CA ALA A 420 -32.50 6.86 -3.60
C ALA A 420 -32.38 8.27 -2.98
N TRP A 421 -32.03 8.32 -1.71
CA TRP A 421 -31.85 9.56 -0.96
C TRP A 421 -30.39 9.68 -0.50
N GLU A 422 -29.79 10.84 -0.76
CA GLU A 422 -28.42 11.12 -0.36
C GLU A 422 -28.35 11.92 0.94
N LEU A 423 -27.70 11.35 1.97
CA LEU A 423 -27.67 11.92 3.32
C LEU A 423 -26.96 13.28 3.39
N SER A 424 -25.93 13.49 2.61
CA SER A 424 -25.14 14.72 2.65
C SER A 424 -25.91 15.97 2.17
N SER A 425 -26.87 15.77 1.26
CA SER A 425 -27.59 16.88 0.62
C SER A 425 -29.09 16.95 0.95
N GLN A 426 -29.69 15.85 1.42
CA GLN A 426 -31.16 15.72 1.58
C GLN A 426 -31.60 15.38 3.00
N MET A 427 -30.77 15.65 3.99
CA MET A 427 -31.02 15.28 5.39
C MET A 427 -32.35 15.79 5.96
N ALA A 428 -32.76 17.00 5.55
CA ALA A 428 -34.01 17.61 6.05
C ALA A 428 -35.26 16.86 5.55
N GLU A 429 -35.28 16.52 4.26
CA GLU A 429 -36.37 15.77 3.62
C GLU A 429 -36.43 14.34 4.17
N ILE A 430 -35.28 13.71 4.35
CA ILE A 430 -35.16 12.36 4.92
C ILE A 430 -35.77 12.32 6.33
N LYS A 431 -35.45 13.29 7.20
CA LYS A 431 -36.00 13.39 8.55
C LYS A 431 -37.53 13.49 8.56
N LEU A 432 -38.13 14.20 7.61
CA LEU A 432 -39.59 14.31 7.46
C LEU A 432 -40.25 12.99 7.03
N GLY A 433 -39.52 12.19 6.22
CA GLY A 433 -40.01 10.89 5.71
C GLY A 433 -39.83 9.71 6.67
N LEU A 434 -38.88 9.81 7.60
CA LEU A 434 -38.39 8.69 8.44
C LEU A 434 -39.47 7.97 9.26
N GLY A 435 -40.49 8.70 9.72
CA GLY A 435 -41.59 8.12 10.52
C GLY A 435 -42.45 7.12 9.77
N LYS A 436 -42.42 7.12 8.45
CA LYS A 436 -43.27 6.25 7.61
C LYS A 436 -42.62 4.90 7.27
N HIS A 437 -41.29 4.77 7.46
CA HIS A 437 -40.55 3.58 7.10
C HIS A 437 -39.92 2.93 8.33
N GLN A 438 -40.09 1.62 8.47
CA GLN A 438 -39.45 0.82 9.50
C GLN A 438 -38.15 0.19 8.97
N ASN A 439 -38.13 -0.16 7.69
CA ASN A 439 -37.01 -0.82 7.03
C ASN A 439 -36.15 0.20 6.29
N VAL A 440 -34.83 0.05 6.36
CA VAL A 440 -33.84 0.93 5.73
C VAL A 440 -32.72 0.11 5.11
N VAL A 441 -32.37 0.41 3.86
CA VAL A 441 -31.09 0.01 3.25
C VAL A 441 -30.19 1.21 3.26
N LEU A 442 -29.04 1.11 3.91
CA LEU A 442 -28.07 2.19 4.09
C LEU A 442 -26.74 1.86 3.41
N ALA A 443 -26.46 2.50 2.28
CA ALA A 443 -25.19 2.38 1.58
C ALA A 443 -24.20 3.45 2.06
N ILE A 444 -23.01 3.03 2.50
CA ILE A 444 -21.99 3.95 3.04
C ILE A 444 -20.70 3.85 2.21
N PHE A 445 -20.28 4.99 1.66
CA PHE A 445 -19.02 5.19 0.93
C PHE A 445 -18.16 6.18 1.73
N PRO A 446 -17.31 5.70 2.65
CA PRO A 446 -16.48 6.58 3.46
C PRO A 446 -15.53 7.43 2.60
N PRO A 447 -15.35 8.73 2.89
CA PRO A 447 -14.46 9.61 2.12
C PRO A 447 -13.00 9.16 2.09
N THR A 448 -12.56 8.39 3.09
CA THR A 448 -11.19 7.87 3.17
C THR A 448 -11.15 6.47 3.78
N MET A 449 -10.17 5.69 3.34
CA MET A 449 -9.84 4.39 3.93
C MET A 449 -9.08 4.48 5.26
N LYS A 450 -8.61 5.68 5.64
CA LYS A 450 -7.83 5.90 6.87
C LYS A 450 -8.74 6.21 8.06
N PRO A 451 -8.42 5.71 9.28
CA PRO A 451 -9.26 5.92 10.48
C PRO A 451 -9.28 7.37 10.97
N LYS A 452 -8.34 8.19 10.54
CA LYS A 452 -8.23 9.61 10.91
C LYS A 452 -9.55 10.35 10.62
N ASN A 453 -9.98 11.20 11.56
CA ASN A 453 -11.22 11.97 11.47
C ASN A 453 -12.44 11.07 11.17
N GLN A 454 -12.56 9.93 11.85
CA GLN A 454 -13.69 9.01 11.70
C GLN A 454 -13.92 8.58 10.23
N PHE A 455 -12.84 8.25 9.50
CA PHE A 455 -12.87 7.92 8.06
C PHE A 455 -13.44 9.05 7.19
N GLY A 456 -13.36 10.31 7.67
CA GLY A 456 -13.89 11.49 6.99
C GLY A 456 -15.40 11.67 7.13
N LEU A 457 -16.05 10.90 8.00
CA LEU A 457 -17.48 11.06 8.33
C LEU A 457 -17.67 12.25 9.27
N ASP A 458 -18.58 13.14 8.90
CA ASP A 458 -18.99 14.23 9.76
C ASP A 458 -19.72 13.72 11.01
N SER A 459 -19.49 14.33 12.18
CA SER A 459 -20.07 13.90 13.45
C SER A 459 -21.61 13.95 13.47
N VAL A 460 -22.22 14.96 12.86
CA VAL A 460 -23.69 15.09 12.79
C VAL A 460 -24.29 13.98 11.95
N LEU A 461 -23.62 13.63 10.87
CA LEU A 461 -24.03 12.54 9.99
C LEU A 461 -23.85 11.18 10.69
N LEU A 462 -22.72 10.99 11.39
CA LEU A 462 -22.47 9.77 12.16
C LEU A 462 -23.51 9.56 13.27
N ASP A 463 -23.79 10.60 14.05
CA ASP A 463 -24.85 10.58 15.08
C ASP A 463 -26.21 10.21 14.49
N PHE A 464 -26.54 10.73 13.31
CA PHE A 464 -27.77 10.42 12.61
C PHE A 464 -27.82 8.93 12.20
N MET A 465 -26.75 8.41 11.61
CA MET A 465 -26.67 7.00 11.21
C MET A 465 -26.75 6.07 12.42
N GLN A 466 -26.07 6.40 13.53
CA GLN A 466 -26.13 5.64 14.77
C GLN A 466 -27.57 5.57 15.34
N LYS A 467 -28.29 6.69 15.38
CA LYS A 467 -29.71 6.74 15.80
C LYS A 467 -30.59 5.92 14.87
N LEU A 468 -30.37 6.02 13.57
CA LEU A 468 -31.10 5.27 12.57
C LEU A 468 -30.94 3.75 12.80
N ILE A 469 -29.69 3.30 13.02
CA ILE A 469 -29.36 1.89 13.28
C ILE A 469 -29.99 1.41 14.60
N ALA A 470 -30.05 2.26 15.64
CA ALA A 470 -30.63 1.92 16.94
C ALA A 470 -32.17 1.83 16.90
N GLU A 471 -32.85 2.64 16.09
CA GLU A 471 -34.30 2.81 16.10
C GLU A 471 -35.03 2.05 14.99
N LYS A 472 -34.31 1.67 13.90
CA LYS A 472 -34.93 1.07 12.71
C LYS A 472 -34.35 -0.31 12.40
N ASN A 473 -35.01 -1.02 11.50
CA ASN A 473 -34.52 -2.25 10.91
C ASN A 473 -33.59 -1.88 9.74
N VAL A 474 -32.27 -1.75 9.99
CA VAL A 474 -31.30 -1.27 9.02
C VAL A 474 -30.45 -2.42 8.50
N LEU A 475 -30.30 -2.48 7.17
CA LEU A 475 -29.30 -3.28 6.47
C LEU A 475 -28.24 -2.35 5.91
N VAL A 476 -27.03 -2.41 6.47
CA VAL A 476 -25.89 -1.58 6.05
C VAL A 476 -25.13 -2.28 4.93
N TYR A 477 -24.84 -1.56 3.85
CA TYR A 477 -23.83 -1.93 2.83
C TYR A 477 -22.66 -0.97 2.91
N LEU A 478 -21.49 -1.47 3.29
CA LEU A 478 -20.28 -0.68 3.45
C LEU A 478 -19.30 -0.89 2.28
N PHE A 479 -19.08 0.17 1.49
CA PHE A 479 -18.12 0.22 0.38
C PHE A 479 -16.83 0.93 0.83
N GLY A 480 -16.09 0.32 1.75
CA GLY A 480 -14.90 0.92 2.34
C GLY A 480 -14.27 0.07 3.44
N ASN A 481 -13.46 0.73 4.26
CA ASN A 481 -12.74 0.09 5.35
C ASN A 481 -13.70 -0.52 6.39
N PRO A 482 -13.62 -1.82 6.70
CA PRO A 482 -14.53 -2.49 7.63
C PRO A 482 -14.51 -1.91 9.05
N TYR A 483 -13.45 -1.25 9.51
CA TYR A 483 -13.42 -0.58 10.81
C TYR A 483 -14.43 0.58 10.94
N VAL A 484 -15.03 1.05 9.85
CA VAL A 484 -16.16 1.98 9.90
C VAL A 484 -17.33 1.41 10.71
N LEU A 485 -17.51 0.09 10.70
CA LEU A 485 -18.59 -0.57 11.45
C LEU A 485 -18.48 -0.36 12.96
N ASP A 486 -17.25 -0.26 13.50
CA ASP A 486 -17.03 0.01 14.93
C ASP A 486 -17.51 1.40 15.36
N ILE A 487 -17.40 2.39 14.45
CA ILE A 487 -17.87 3.76 14.76
C ILE A 487 -19.35 3.98 14.47
N LEU A 488 -20.01 3.09 13.72
CA LEU A 488 -21.45 3.15 13.47
C LEU A 488 -22.30 2.69 14.67
N GLY A 489 -21.68 2.11 15.70
CA GLY A 489 -22.38 1.62 16.87
C GLY A 489 -23.26 0.41 16.59
N LEU A 490 -22.88 -0.42 15.62
CA LEU A 490 -23.59 -1.67 15.32
C LEU A 490 -23.60 -2.58 16.56
N GLN A 491 -24.72 -3.25 16.77
CA GLN A 491 -24.89 -4.22 17.83
C GLN A 491 -24.83 -5.65 17.28
N SER A 492 -24.70 -6.65 18.15
CA SER A 492 -24.65 -8.06 17.73
C SER A 492 -25.88 -8.53 16.92
N ASN A 493 -26.99 -7.81 17.04
CA ASN A 493 -28.24 -8.08 16.29
C ASN A 493 -28.38 -7.19 15.03
N SER A 494 -27.41 -6.34 14.72
CA SER A 494 -27.41 -5.52 13.50
C SER A 494 -27.06 -6.37 12.29
N ASN A 495 -27.42 -5.88 11.10
CA ASN A 495 -27.11 -6.53 9.83
C ASN A 495 -26.26 -5.61 8.97
N ALA A 496 -25.10 -6.09 8.57
CA ALA A 496 -24.19 -5.36 7.70
C ALA A 496 -23.58 -6.29 6.64
N VAL A 497 -23.26 -5.71 5.49
CA VAL A 497 -22.54 -6.35 4.40
C VAL A 497 -21.34 -5.46 4.06
N VAL A 498 -20.16 -6.03 4.09
CA VAL A 498 -18.92 -5.32 3.71
C VAL A 498 -18.55 -5.67 2.29
N ALA A 499 -18.54 -4.68 1.41
CA ALA A 499 -18.11 -4.79 0.04
C ALA A 499 -16.66 -4.30 -0.17
N TYR A 500 -16.05 -3.64 0.82
CA TYR A 500 -14.65 -3.18 0.88
C TYR A 500 -14.25 -2.09 -0.12
N GLN A 501 -14.77 -2.12 -1.35
CA GLN A 501 -14.39 -1.23 -2.45
C GLN A 501 -15.62 -0.52 -3.00
N ASP A 502 -15.41 0.68 -3.52
CA ASP A 502 -16.44 1.47 -4.23
C ASP A 502 -16.41 1.26 -5.76
N PHE A 503 -15.65 0.27 -6.25
CA PHE A 503 -15.60 -0.07 -7.68
C PHE A 503 -16.96 -0.50 -8.20
N VAL A 504 -17.19 -0.28 -9.49
CA VAL A 504 -18.44 -0.66 -10.17
C VAL A 504 -18.77 -2.13 -9.93
N GLU A 505 -17.80 -3.01 -10.07
CA GLU A 505 -17.94 -4.46 -9.92
C GLU A 505 -18.40 -4.83 -8.49
N PHE A 506 -17.84 -4.21 -7.47
CA PHE A 506 -18.21 -4.47 -6.07
C PHE A 506 -19.62 -3.99 -5.75
N GLN A 507 -20.02 -2.87 -6.32
CA GLN A 507 -21.39 -2.37 -6.16
C GLN A 507 -22.40 -3.26 -6.89
N GLU A 508 -22.10 -3.75 -8.09
CA GLU A 508 -22.96 -4.65 -8.84
C GLU A 508 -23.12 -6.00 -8.14
N GLU A 509 -22.04 -6.58 -7.61
CA GLU A 509 -22.12 -7.82 -6.85
C GLU A 509 -22.88 -7.65 -5.51
N ALA A 510 -22.78 -6.49 -4.86
CA ALA A 510 -23.58 -6.17 -3.70
C ALA A 510 -25.09 -6.11 -4.02
N ILE A 511 -25.46 -5.68 -5.23
CA ILE A 511 -26.86 -5.71 -5.71
C ILE A 511 -27.31 -7.15 -5.95
N CYS A 512 -26.52 -7.98 -6.63
CA CYS A 512 -26.79 -9.40 -6.80
C CYS A 512 -26.99 -10.10 -5.46
N HIS A 513 -26.18 -9.75 -4.46
CA HIS A 513 -26.34 -10.23 -3.09
C HIS A 513 -27.66 -9.77 -2.46
N PHE A 514 -28.02 -8.47 -2.55
CA PHE A 514 -29.30 -7.97 -2.04
C PHE A 514 -30.48 -8.67 -2.67
N LYS A 515 -30.42 -8.95 -3.98
CA LYS A 515 -31.45 -9.71 -4.71
C LYS A 515 -31.51 -11.19 -4.31
N GLY A 516 -30.48 -11.73 -3.68
CA GLY A 516 -30.35 -13.16 -3.38
C GLY A 516 -29.86 -14.00 -4.56
N GLU A 517 -29.27 -13.37 -5.56
CA GLU A 517 -28.69 -14.01 -6.75
C GLU A 517 -27.28 -14.55 -6.47
N MET A 518 -26.64 -14.10 -5.38
CA MET A 518 -25.37 -14.62 -4.89
C MET A 518 -25.32 -14.70 -3.37
N THR A 519 -24.44 -15.55 -2.84
CA THR A 519 -24.16 -15.70 -1.42
C THR A 519 -22.81 -15.10 -1.08
N ALA A 520 -22.72 -14.34 0.00
CA ALA A 520 -21.46 -13.83 0.51
C ALA A 520 -20.60 -14.98 1.07
N THR A 521 -19.35 -15.06 0.62
CA THR A 521 -18.40 -16.12 1.04
C THR A 521 -17.14 -15.55 1.70
N GLY A 522 -16.96 -14.23 1.65
CA GLY A 522 -15.86 -13.55 2.31
C GLY A 522 -15.93 -13.61 3.83
N LYS A 523 -14.80 -13.42 4.50
CA LYS A 523 -14.71 -13.26 5.95
C LYS A 523 -13.94 -12.00 6.28
N LEU A 524 -14.32 -11.35 7.38
CA LEU A 524 -13.56 -10.20 7.86
C LEU A 524 -12.09 -10.58 8.06
N PRO A 525 -11.16 -9.83 7.47
CA PRO A 525 -9.73 -10.05 7.67
C PRO A 525 -9.21 -9.45 8.97
N ILE A 526 -10.10 -8.78 9.71
CA ILE A 526 -9.80 -8.03 10.93
C ILE A 526 -10.85 -8.32 12.00
N THR A 527 -10.47 -8.08 13.24
CA THR A 527 -11.37 -8.17 14.39
C THR A 527 -12.02 -6.82 14.66
N LEU A 528 -13.35 -6.79 14.71
CA LEU A 528 -14.13 -5.61 15.10
C LEU A 528 -14.41 -5.62 16.60
N LYS A 529 -14.44 -4.44 17.23
CA LYS A 529 -14.81 -4.28 18.66
C LYS A 529 -16.28 -4.67 18.90
N THR A 530 -17.14 -4.38 17.92
CA THR A 530 -18.61 -4.55 18.03
C THR A 530 -19.11 -5.90 17.55
N PHE A 531 -18.39 -6.58 16.66
CA PHE A 531 -18.68 -7.93 16.20
C PHE A 531 -17.61 -8.89 16.70
N GLN A 532 -17.74 -9.35 17.95
CA GLN A 532 -16.97 -10.50 18.44
C GLN A 532 -17.77 -11.77 18.14
N PRO A 533 -17.17 -12.78 17.45
CA PRO A 533 -17.85 -14.04 17.13
C PRO A 533 -18.21 -14.86 18.35
#